data_73697453efcaab52e65c0d49844c47ba
#
_entry.id   73697453efcaab52e65c0d49844c47ba
#
_cell.length_a   1.000
_cell.length_b   1.000
_cell.length_c   1.000
_cell.angle_alpha   90.00
_cell.angle_beta   90.00
_cell.angle_gamma   90.00
#
_symmetry.space_group_name_H-M   'P 1'
#
loop_
_entity.id
_entity.type
_entity.pdbx_description
1 polymer ?
#
loop_
_entity_poly.entity_id
_entity_poly.type
_entity_poly.pdbx_seq_one_letter_code
_entity_poly.pdbx_strand_id
1 'polypeptide(L)'
;MRTVNGTFSLEYFPPRSAKGEQSLADARKVLSGLKPAFASVTFGAGGSTQEGTYQTVRTIIEEDGIEAAPHISCISTDRATLAKMLTEYRELGVKRLVALRGDLPSG
;
A
#
# COMPACT_ATOMS: atom_id res chain seq x y z
N MET A 1 14.59 -9.96 21.55
CA MET A 1 13.53 -9.18 20.92
C MET A 1 12.48 -8.80 21.97
N ARG A 2 12.08 -7.56 21.94
CA ARG A 2 11.13 -7.06 22.94
C ARG A 2 9.72 -7.51 22.59
N THR A 3 9.03 -8.08 23.56
CA THR A 3 7.62 -8.42 23.40
C THR A 3 6.79 -7.13 23.47
N VAL A 4 5.95 -6.91 22.48
CA VAL A 4 5.12 -5.73 22.44
C VAL A 4 3.67 -6.13 22.74
N ASN A 5 3.12 -5.54 23.79
CA ASN A 5 1.72 -5.74 24.13
C ASN A 5 0.88 -4.76 23.35
N GLY A 6 0.64 -5.03 22.11
CA GLY A 6 -0.14 -4.15 21.28
C GLY A 6 -0.09 -4.56 19.84
N THR A 7 -0.75 -3.79 19.02
CA THR A 7 -0.77 -4.01 17.59
C THR A 7 0.28 -3.16 16.89
N PHE A 8 0.77 -3.64 15.79
CA PHE A 8 1.69 -2.89 14.95
C PHE A 8 1.27 -3.03 13.50
N SER A 9 1.75 -2.14 12.67
CA SER A 9 1.51 -2.18 11.25
C SER A 9 2.83 -2.07 10.50
N LEU A 10 2.82 -2.46 9.24
CA LEU A 10 3.96 -2.39 8.36
C LEU A 10 3.66 -1.40 7.25
N GLU A 11 4.71 -0.85 6.66
CA GLU A 11 4.56 0.02 5.51
C GLU A 11 5.48 -0.47 4.40
N TYR A 12 4.92 -0.64 3.21
CA TYR A 12 5.66 -1.08 2.04
C TYR A 12 5.63 -0.01 0.96
N PHE A 13 6.65 -0.03 0.12
CA PHE A 13 6.73 0.83 -1.06
C PHE A 13 6.53 -0.02 -2.30
N PRO A 14 5.73 0.44 -3.28
CA PRO A 14 5.58 -0.30 -4.53
C PRO A 14 6.94 -0.46 -5.22
N PRO A 15 7.27 -1.68 -5.66
CA PRO A 15 8.56 -1.88 -6.32
C PRO A 15 8.57 -1.26 -7.71
N ARG A 16 9.76 -0.84 -8.15
CA ARG A 16 9.95 -0.20 -9.45
C ARG A 16 10.77 -1.04 -10.42
N SER A 17 11.26 -2.18 -9.97
CA SER A 17 12.11 -3.03 -10.78
C SER A 17 11.89 -4.48 -10.41
N ALA A 18 12.37 -5.39 -11.25
CA ALA A 18 12.29 -6.81 -10.94
C ALA A 18 13.04 -7.16 -9.66
N LYS A 19 14.18 -6.50 -9.44
CA LYS A 19 14.96 -6.68 -8.22
C LYS A 19 14.19 -6.19 -7.00
N GLY A 20 13.50 -5.05 -7.14
CA GLY A 20 12.65 -4.52 -6.08
C GLY A 20 11.48 -5.42 -5.77
N GLU A 21 10.88 -6.02 -6.80
CA GLU A 21 9.79 -6.98 -6.61
C GLU A 21 10.24 -8.20 -5.82
N GLN A 22 11.43 -8.72 -6.12
CA GLN A 22 11.99 -9.85 -5.40
C GLN A 22 12.30 -9.49 -3.95
N SER A 23 12.89 -8.32 -3.72
CA SER A 23 13.18 -7.84 -2.38
C SER A 23 11.90 -7.68 -1.55
N LEU A 24 10.86 -7.15 -2.17
CA LEU A 24 9.57 -7.00 -1.50
C LEU A 24 8.96 -8.35 -1.18
N ALA A 25 9.02 -9.29 -2.12
CA ALA A 25 8.49 -10.64 -1.90
C ALA A 25 9.19 -11.32 -0.72
N ASP A 26 10.51 -11.20 -0.66
CA ASP A 26 11.29 -11.78 0.44
C ASP A 26 10.93 -11.14 1.79
N ALA A 27 10.79 -9.83 1.81
CA ALA A 27 10.41 -9.11 3.01
C ALA A 27 9.01 -9.49 3.47
N ARG A 28 8.05 -9.56 2.55
CA ARG A 28 6.68 -9.95 2.87
C ARG A 28 6.62 -11.35 3.50
N LYS A 29 7.42 -12.25 2.97
CA LYS A 29 7.47 -13.62 3.45
C LYS A 29 7.85 -13.70 4.94
N VAL A 30 8.81 -12.88 5.34
CA VAL A 30 9.27 -12.84 6.73
C VAL A 30 8.30 -12.03 7.60
N LEU A 31 7.93 -10.84 7.13
CA LEU A 31 7.17 -9.90 7.95
C LEU A 31 5.71 -10.29 8.14
N SER A 32 5.11 -10.96 7.17
CA SER A 32 3.73 -11.42 7.31
C SER A 32 3.59 -12.45 8.43
N GLY A 33 4.65 -13.18 8.70
CA GLY A 33 4.66 -14.15 9.80
C GLY A 33 4.58 -13.51 11.18
N LEU A 34 4.86 -12.21 11.28
CA LEU A 34 4.77 -11.47 12.54
C LEU A 34 3.34 -11.03 12.87
N LYS A 35 2.40 -11.31 12.00
CA LYS A 35 0.97 -11.01 12.17
C LYS A 35 0.69 -9.55 12.45
N PRO A 36 1.07 -8.64 11.55
CA PRO A 36 0.75 -7.23 11.72
C PRO A 36 -0.76 -7.01 11.65
N ALA A 37 -1.23 -5.92 12.24
CA ALA A 37 -2.64 -5.56 12.18
C ALA A 37 -3.05 -5.23 10.74
N PHE A 38 -2.16 -4.57 10.01
CA PHE A 38 -2.36 -4.29 8.59
C PHE A 38 -1.02 -3.87 7.98
N ALA A 39 -0.97 -3.81 6.67
CA ALA A 39 0.19 -3.29 5.95
C ALA A 39 -0.27 -2.13 5.07
N SER A 40 0.36 -0.98 5.21
CA SER A 40 0.06 0.15 4.34
C SER A 40 1.01 0.13 3.14
N VAL A 41 0.54 0.67 2.02
CA VAL A 41 1.33 0.73 0.79
C VAL A 41 1.36 2.17 0.33
N THR A 42 2.56 2.74 0.21
CA THR A 42 2.70 4.13 -0.14
C THR A 42 2.27 4.39 -1.58
N PHE A 43 1.81 5.61 -1.81
CA PHE A 43 1.58 6.09 -3.16
C PHE A 43 2.93 6.49 -3.71
N GLY A 44 3.28 5.97 -4.86
CA GLY A 44 4.63 6.10 -5.33
C GLY A 44 5.05 7.54 -5.62
N ALA A 45 6.19 7.92 -5.08
CA ALA A 45 6.83 9.17 -5.40
C ALA A 45 7.48 9.08 -6.78
N GLY A 46 7.67 10.22 -7.42
CA GLY A 46 8.43 10.26 -8.67
C GLY A 46 7.75 9.61 -9.84
N GLY A 47 6.42 9.73 -9.93
CA GLY A 47 5.69 9.25 -11.09
C GLY A 47 5.35 7.78 -11.07
N SER A 48 5.58 7.11 -9.97
CA SER A 48 5.08 5.76 -9.88
C SER A 48 3.57 5.83 -9.75
N THR A 49 2.95 4.87 -10.32
CA THR A 49 1.57 4.94 -10.67
C THR A 49 0.67 4.40 -9.59
N GLN A 50 -0.55 4.85 -9.62
CA GLN A 50 -1.63 4.27 -8.84
C GLN A 50 -1.69 2.76 -9.06
N GLU A 51 -1.32 2.32 -10.26
CA GLU A 51 -1.28 0.92 -10.62
C GLU A 51 -0.30 0.12 -9.77
N GLY A 52 0.89 0.67 -9.53
CA GLY A 52 1.88 0.00 -8.69
C GLY A 52 1.38 -0.22 -7.27
N THR A 53 0.73 0.81 -6.71
CA THR A 53 0.14 0.71 -5.38
C THR A 53 -0.99 -0.33 -5.37
N TYR A 54 -1.85 -0.31 -6.36
CA TYR A 54 -2.96 -1.26 -6.48
C TYR A 54 -2.45 -2.69 -6.55
N GLN A 55 -1.46 -2.96 -7.39
CA GLN A 55 -0.92 -4.31 -7.53
C GLN A 55 -0.28 -4.81 -6.24
N THR A 56 0.44 -3.94 -5.55
CA THR A 56 1.06 -4.31 -4.28
C THR A 56 0.00 -4.62 -3.22
N VAL A 57 -1.03 -3.78 -3.13
CA VAL A 57 -2.15 -4.02 -2.20
C VAL A 57 -2.82 -5.36 -2.50
N ARG A 58 -3.09 -5.62 -3.76
CA ARG A 58 -3.71 -6.86 -4.18
C ARG A 58 -2.87 -8.07 -3.78
N THR A 59 -1.57 -8.00 -4.02
CA THR A 59 -0.65 -9.06 -3.67
C THR A 59 -0.66 -9.35 -2.16
N ILE A 60 -0.64 -8.31 -1.35
CA ILE A 60 -0.67 -8.47 0.10
C ILE A 60 -1.96 -9.15 0.55
N ILE A 61 -3.09 -8.72 0.03
CA ILE A 61 -4.38 -9.29 0.40
C ILE A 61 -4.47 -10.75 -0.06
N GLU A 62 -4.13 -11.03 -1.31
CA GLU A 62 -4.32 -12.35 -1.89
C GLU A 62 -3.27 -13.36 -1.45
N GLU A 63 -2.01 -12.95 -1.33
CA GLU A 63 -0.93 -13.89 -1.02
C GLU A 63 -0.57 -13.94 0.45
N ASP A 64 -0.58 -12.81 1.14
CA ASP A 64 -0.21 -12.77 2.55
C ASP A 64 -1.41 -12.92 3.48
N GLY A 65 -2.60 -12.68 2.98
CA GLY A 65 -3.81 -12.77 3.79
C GLY A 65 -3.90 -11.69 4.86
N ILE A 66 -3.24 -10.56 4.66
CA ILE A 66 -3.18 -9.47 5.60
C ILE A 66 -3.99 -8.30 5.06
N GLU A 67 -4.66 -7.57 5.96
CA GLU A 67 -5.36 -6.36 5.56
C GLU A 67 -4.35 -5.35 5.03
N ALA A 68 -4.61 -4.79 3.86
CA ALA A 68 -3.74 -3.78 3.26
C ALA A 68 -4.46 -2.44 3.21
N ALA A 69 -3.70 -1.37 3.47
CA ALA A 69 -4.23 -0.01 3.50
C ALA A 69 -3.45 0.84 2.49
N PRO A 70 -4.00 1.08 1.31
CA PRO A 70 -3.31 1.91 0.33
C PRO A 70 -3.27 3.38 0.75
N HIS A 71 -2.17 4.04 0.45
CA HIS A 71 -2.09 5.49 0.54
C HIS A 71 -2.74 6.08 -0.71
N ILE A 72 -3.50 7.13 -0.53
CA ILE A 72 -4.12 7.85 -1.63
C ILE A 72 -3.76 9.31 -1.53
N SER A 73 -3.16 9.85 -2.59
CA SER A 73 -2.89 11.27 -2.69
C SER A 73 -4.06 11.93 -3.44
N CYS A 74 -4.59 12.96 -2.86
CA CYS A 74 -5.74 13.67 -3.44
C CYS A 74 -5.34 14.90 -4.24
N ILE A 75 -4.05 15.21 -4.31
CA ILE A 75 -3.62 16.49 -4.86
C ILE A 75 -3.60 16.53 -6.39
N SER A 76 -3.32 15.40 -7.04
CA SER A 76 -3.20 15.34 -8.48
C SER A 76 -4.24 14.46 -9.13
N THR A 77 -5.31 14.18 -8.41
CA THR A 77 -6.31 13.23 -8.86
C THR A 77 -7.67 13.90 -8.90
N ASP A 78 -8.34 13.81 -10.04
CA ASP A 78 -9.68 14.37 -10.13
C ASP A 78 -10.70 13.48 -9.41
N ARG A 79 -11.89 14.03 -9.22
CA ARG A 79 -12.94 13.35 -8.49
C ARG A 79 -13.35 12.02 -9.14
N ALA A 80 -13.46 11.99 -10.46
CA ALA A 80 -13.88 10.79 -11.18
C ALA A 80 -12.86 9.67 -11.03
N THR A 81 -11.57 10.00 -11.19
CA THR A 81 -10.49 9.03 -11.03
C THR A 81 -10.43 8.53 -9.59
N LEU A 82 -10.57 9.43 -8.62
CA LEU A 82 -10.56 9.05 -7.22
C LEU A 82 -11.72 8.11 -6.89
N ALA A 83 -12.92 8.41 -7.39
CA ALA A 83 -14.08 7.55 -7.17
C ALA A 83 -13.87 6.15 -7.74
N LYS A 84 -13.26 6.08 -8.93
CA LYS A 84 -12.95 4.81 -9.56
C LYS A 84 -11.95 4.00 -8.73
N MET A 85 -10.91 4.65 -8.25
CA MET A 85 -9.92 4.00 -7.39
C MET A 85 -10.55 3.45 -6.11
N LEU A 86 -11.38 4.24 -5.47
CA LEU A 86 -12.03 3.82 -4.23
C LEU A 86 -12.94 2.62 -4.47
N THR A 87 -13.63 2.59 -5.60
CA THR A 87 -14.47 1.46 -5.96
C THR A 87 -13.63 0.20 -6.17
N GLU A 88 -12.51 0.33 -6.89
CA GLU A 88 -11.62 -0.80 -7.14
C GLU A 88 -11.06 -1.35 -5.84
N TYR A 89 -10.64 -0.48 -4.92
CA TYR A 89 -10.12 -0.93 -3.64
C TYR A 89 -11.21 -1.59 -2.80
N ARG A 90 -12.41 -1.06 -2.83
CA ARG A 90 -13.52 -1.67 -2.10
C ARG A 90 -13.83 -3.08 -2.63
N GLU A 91 -13.82 -3.25 -3.94
CA GLU A 91 -14.04 -4.56 -4.54
C GLU A 91 -12.93 -5.54 -4.21
N LEU A 92 -11.72 -5.04 -4.01
CA LEU A 92 -10.58 -5.87 -3.61
C LEU A 92 -10.65 -6.32 -2.15
N GLY A 93 -11.47 -5.66 -1.35
CA GLY A 93 -11.61 -5.99 0.07
C GLY A 93 -10.87 -5.06 1.00
N VAL A 94 -10.41 -3.92 0.50
CA VAL A 94 -9.74 -2.92 1.32
C VAL A 94 -10.72 -2.31 2.31
N LYS A 95 -10.35 -2.27 3.58
CA LYS A 95 -11.20 -1.77 4.66
C LYS A 95 -10.75 -0.43 5.21
N ARG A 96 -9.53 -0.02 4.95
CA ARG A 96 -9.00 1.26 5.43
C ARG A 96 -8.06 1.85 4.42
N LEU A 97 -8.00 3.16 4.41
CA LEU A 97 -7.16 3.93 3.50
C LEU A 97 -6.33 4.92 4.31
N VAL A 98 -5.18 5.29 3.76
CA VAL A 98 -4.40 6.40 4.30
C VAL A 98 -4.51 7.55 3.30
N ALA A 99 -5.36 8.51 3.60
CA ALA A 99 -5.58 9.65 2.70
C ALA A 99 -4.54 10.72 3.00
N LEU A 100 -3.80 11.11 1.97
CA LEU A 100 -2.75 12.11 2.09
C LEU A 100 -3.08 13.30 1.22
N ARG A 101 -2.71 14.47 1.71
CA ARG A 101 -2.80 15.66 0.87
C ARG A 101 -1.83 15.54 -0.31
N GLY A 102 -0.67 14.93 -0.06
CA GLY A 102 0.40 14.86 -1.03
C GLY A 102 1.30 16.08 -0.97
N ASP A 103 2.45 15.98 -1.61
CA ASP A 103 3.38 17.10 -1.67
C ASP A 103 2.92 18.10 -2.71
N LEU A 104 3.02 19.39 -2.38
CA LEU A 104 2.72 20.41 -3.36
C LEU A 104 3.79 20.41 -4.44
N PRO A 105 3.39 20.59 -5.70
CA PRO A 105 4.40 20.71 -6.75
C PRO A 105 5.31 21.88 -6.45
N SER A 106 6.60 21.67 -6.61
CA SER A 106 7.55 22.75 -6.44
C SER A 106 7.44 23.73 -7.60
N GLY A 107 7.37 24.99 -7.27
CA GLY A 107 7.29 25.99 -8.33
C GLY A 107 6.48 27.14 -7.98
#